data_f736bb4fd8a026713610c9e69d038392
#
_entry.id   f736bb4fd8a026713610c9e69d038392
#
_cell.length_a   1.000
_cell.length_b   1.000
_cell.length_c   1.000
_cell.angle_alpha   90.00
_cell.angle_beta   90.00
_cell.angle_gamma   90.00
#
_symmetry.space_group_name_H-M   'P 1'
#
loop_
_entity.id
_entity.type
_entity.pdbx_description
1 polymer ?
#
loop_
_entity_poly.entity_id
_entity_poly.type
_entity_poly.pdbx_seq_one_letter_code
_entity_poly.pdbx_strand_id
1 'polypeptide(L)'
;MKRTIKTQVLDRAGTLNRLTSIFVRRQYNIVSLSATPTETEGITNITFIVDVSDESSTETIIKQLEKQVNVISALDITNNNLFNRELILIKLGHPDDYQTFEKIIKPYEGQLTILKDLEDYIYIQAIGTHQTIENLLDDLKIYPVTQVSRTGSAGLL
;
A
#
# COMPACT_ATOMS: atom_id res chain seq x y z
N MET A 1 11.27 3.66 11.03
CA MET A 1 9.88 4.19 11.06
C MET A 1 9.32 4.26 9.64
N LYS A 2 8.05 3.86 9.45
CA LYS A 2 7.42 3.92 8.12
C LYS A 2 7.00 5.36 7.78
N ARG A 3 7.32 5.81 6.57
CA ARG A 3 6.91 7.10 6.00
C ARG A 3 6.25 6.90 4.64
N THR A 4 5.23 7.68 4.37
CA THR A 4 4.53 7.69 3.10
C THR A 4 4.89 8.95 2.33
N ILE A 5 5.62 8.78 1.23
CA ILE A 5 6.09 9.88 0.39
C ILE A 5 5.34 9.83 -0.93
N LYS A 6 4.64 10.91 -1.27
CA LYS A 6 3.95 11.09 -2.55
C LYS A 6 4.79 11.98 -3.45
N THR A 7 5.00 11.54 -4.70
CA THR A 7 5.67 12.33 -5.74
C THR A 7 4.78 12.46 -6.96
N GLN A 8 4.78 13.63 -7.58
CA GLN A 8 4.26 13.83 -8.93
C GLN A 8 5.42 13.95 -9.90
N VAL A 9 5.36 13.21 -10.98
CA VAL A 9 6.45 13.12 -11.94
C VAL A 9 5.94 13.20 -13.38
N LEU A 10 6.80 13.66 -14.29
CA LEU A 10 6.55 13.51 -15.71
C LEU A 10 6.65 12.02 -16.08
N ASP A 11 5.66 11.54 -16.81
CA ASP A 11 5.64 10.15 -17.30
C ASP A 11 6.69 9.97 -18.42
N ARG A 12 7.89 9.60 -17.99
CA ARG A 12 9.03 9.37 -18.87
C ARG A 12 9.71 8.05 -18.53
N ALA A 13 10.14 7.33 -19.56
CA ALA A 13 10.90 6.11 -19.38
C ALA A 13 12.11 6.33 -18.46
N GLY A 14 12.33 5.42 -17.51
CA GLY A 14 13.43 5.47 -16.54
C GLY A 14 13.22 6.38 -15.33
N THR A 15 12.12 7.15 -15.24
CA THR A 15 11.84 8.01 -14.08
C THR A 15 11.77 7.18 -12.79
N LEU A 16 11.01 6.09 -12.79
CA LEU A 16 10.88 5.21 -11.62
C LEU A 16 12.23 4.65 -11.16
N ASN A 17 13.07 4.22 -12.11
CA ASN A 17 14.41 3.68 -11.80
C ASN A 17 15.31 4.73 -11.13
N ARG A 18 15.25 5.99 -11.55
CA ARG A 18 16.00 7.08 -10.92
C ARG A 18 15.53 7.35 -9.50
N LEU A 19 14.20 7.36 -9.27
CA LEU A 19 13.64 7.60 -7.94
C LEU A 19 13.97 6.46 -6.98
N THR A 20 13.81 5.21 -7.39
CA THR A 20 14.14 4.05 -6.54
C THR A 20 15.62 3.99 -6.19
N SER A 21 16.52 4.46 -7.10
CA SER A 21 17.96 4.54 -6.84
C SER A 21 18.31 5.42 -5.64
N ILE A 22 17.48 6.43 -5.31
CA ILE A 22 17.71 7.31 -4.15
C ILE A 22 17.62 6.49 -2.85
N PHE A 23 16.62 5.63 -2.77
CA PHE A 23 16.39 4.77 -1.60
C PHE A 23 17.48 3.69 -1.49
N VAL A 24 17.85 3.08 -2.62
CA VAL A 24 18.92 2.05 -2.68
C VAL A 24 20.25 2.62 -2.18
N ARG A 25 20.66 3.81 -2.64
CA ARG A 25 21.93 4.44 -2.23
C ARG A 25 22.01 4.71 -0.73
N ARG A 26 20.87 4.85 -0.07
CA ARG A 26 20.77 5.09 1.38
C ARG A 26 20.39 3.86 2.18
N GLN A 27 20.27 2.72 1.51
CA GLN A 27 19.88 1.44 2.11
C GLN A 27 18.52 1.49 2.82
N TYR A 28 17.58 2.33 2.33
CA TYR A 28 16.22 2.35 2.81
C TYR A 28 15.37 1.33 2.07
N ASN A 29 14.59 0.56 2.82
CA ASN A 29 13.69 -0.41 2.24
C ASN A 29 12.39 0.26 1.75
N ILE A 30 12.00 -0.04 0.51
CA ILE A 30 10.70 0.33 -0.04
C ILE A 30 9.73 -0.80 0.34
N VAL A 31 8.81 -0.50 1.25
CA VAL A 31 7.77 -1.45 1.73
C VAL A 31 6.67 -1.62 0.69
N SER A 32 6.28 -0.51 0.04
CA SER A 32 5.23 -0.47 -0.97
C SER A 32 5.51 0.63 -1.97
N LEU A 33 5.11 0.40 -3.22
CA LEU A 33 5.18 1.36 -4.30
C LEU A 33 3.92 1.26 -5.13
N SER A 34 3.27 2.40 -5.38
CA SER A 34 2.15 2.54 -6.30
C SER A 34 2.44 3.66 -7.28
N ALA A 35 2.28 3.39 -8.58
CA ALA A 35 2.45 4.38 -9.64
C ALA A 35 1.18 4.40 -10.50
N THR A 36 0.52 5.54 -10.57
CA THR A 36 -0.75 5.69 -11.27
C THR A 36 -0.78 7.00 -12.07
N PRO A 37 -1.37 7.02 -13.27
CA PRO A 37 -1.58 8.28 -13.99
C PRO A 37 -2.46 9.23 -13.15
N THR A 38 -2.30 10.51 -13.39
CA THR A 38 -3.18 11.54 -12.83
C THR A 38 -4.27 11.92 -13.84
N GLU A 39 -5.16 12.83 -13.43
CA GLU A 39 -6.13 13.49 -14.32
C GLU A 39 -5.46 14.34 -15.41
N THR A 40 -4.18 14.67 -15.24
CA THR A 40 -3.39 15.43 -16.22
C THR A 40 -2.54 14.47 -17.04
N GLU A 41 -2.74 14.49 -18.36
CA GLU A 41 -1.96 13.66 -19.29
C GLU A 41 -0.46 13.90 -19.15
N GLY A 42 0.31 12.82 -19.13
CA GLY A 42 1.78 12.86 -19.02
C GLY A 42 2.31 13.10 -17.62
N ILE A 43 1.43 13.12 -16.59
CA ILE A 43 1.82 13.20 -15.17
C ILE A 43 1.40 11.92 -14.45
N THR A 44 2.33 11.36 -13.69
CA THR A 44 2.12 10.15 -12.87
C THR A 44 2.32 10.49 -11.40
N ASN A 45 1.39 10.02 -10.54
CA ASN A 45 1.59 9.99 -9.10
C ASN A 45 2.33 8.71 -8.71
N ILE A 46 3.39 8.85 -7.93
CA ILE A 46 4.10 7.71 -7.35
C ILE A 46 4.05 7.87 -5.82
N THR A 47 3.50 6.87 -5.15
CA THR A 47 3.44 6.81 -3.69
C THR A 47 4.39 5.72 -3.20
N PHE A 48 5.35 6.10 -2.37
CA PHE A 48 6.27 5.19 -1.72
C PHE A 48 5.91 5.06 -0.24
N ILE A 49 5.85 3.85 0.27
CA ILE A 49 5.95 3.59 1.71
C ILE A 49 7.36 3.07 1.96
N VAL A 50 8.12 3.80 2.74
CA VAL A 50 9.54 3.51 3.01
C VAL A 50 9.79 3.35 4.49
N ASP A 51 10.75 2.49 4.83
CA ASP A 51 11.24 2.37 6.21
C ASP A 51 12.52 3.19 6.35
N VAL A 52 12.46 4.23 7.17
CA VAL A 52 13.55 5.17 7.39
C VAL A 52 13.97 5.16 8.87
N SER A 53 15.20 5.56 9.15
CA SER A 53 15.74 5.60 10.51
C SER A 53 15.12 6.68 11.38
N ASP A 54 14.93 7.88 10.82
CA ASP A 54 14.51 9.08 11.53
C ASP A 54 13.83 10.11 10.60
N GLU A 55 13.35 11.19 11.17
CA GLU A 55 12.64 12.26 10.48
C GLU A 55 13.56 13.08 9.55
N SER A 56 14.80 13.32 9.97
CA SER A 56 15.82 14.00 9.16
C SER A 56 16.13 13.24 7.87
N SER A 57 16.11 11.91 7.93
CA SER A 57 16.22 11.04 6.76
C SER A 57 15.10 11.27 5.75
N THR A 58 13.87 11.47 6.21
CA THR A 58 12.71 11.75 5.36
C THR A 58 12.87 13.08 4.63
N GLU A 59 13.24 14.14 5.33
CA GLU A 59 13.49 15.45 4.71
C GLU A 59 14.59 15.38 3.64
N THR A 60 15.64 14.60 3.93
CA THR A 60 16.74 14.42 2.99
C THR A 60 16.30 13.68 1.74
N ILE A 61 15.45 12.66 1.87
CA ILE A 61 14.89 11.93 0.74
C ILE A 61 14.04 12.87 -0.12
N ILE A 62 13.14 13.65 0.48
CA ILE A 62 12.28 14.60 -0.24
C ILE A 62 13.12 15.58 -1.05
N LYS A 63 14.11 16.22 -0.41
CA LYS A 63 15.01 17.14 -1.11
C LYS A 63 15.77 16.48 -2.26
N GLN A 64 16.08 15.19 -2.18
CA GLN A 64 16.74 14.46 -3.26
C GLN A 64 15.79 14.06 -4.38
N LEU A 65 14.55 13.72 -4.04
CA LEU A 65 13.50 13.46 -5.03
C LEU A 65 13.20 14.73 -5.83
N GLU A 66 13.03 15.87 -5.19
CA GLU A 66 12.76 17.16 -5.84
C GLU A 66 13.89 17.62 -6.79
N LYS A 67 15.11 17.18 -6.53
CA LYS A 67 16.25 17.47 -7.45
C LYS A 67 16.25 16.63 -8.74
N GLN A 68 15.39 15.64 -8.85
CA GLN A 68 15.35 14.82 -10.08
C GLN A 68 14.62 15.58 -11.21
N VAL A 69 15.15 15.49 -12.42
CA VAL A 69 14.70 16.26 -13.59
C VAL A 69 13.21 16.09 -13.89
N ASN A 70 12.66 14.91 -13.66
CA ASN A 70 11.27 14.59 -13.99
C ASN A 70 10.31 14.73 -12.79
N VAL A 71 10.78 15.18 -11.63
CA VAL A 71 9.95 15.35 -10.43
C VAL A 71 9.36 16.75 -10.41
N ILE A 72 8.04 16.83 -10.31
CA ILE A 72 7.27 18.06 -10.21
C ILE A 72 7.14 18.46 -8.73
N SER A 73 6.84 17.48 -7.86
CA SER A 73 6.73 17.67 -6.42
C SER A 73 7.02 16.39 -5.65
N ALA A 74 7.49 16.53 -4.41
CA ALA A 74 7.64 15.42 -3.47
C ALA A 74 7.20 15.88 -2.07
N LEU A 75 6.35 15.11 -1.40
CA LEU A 75 5.76 15.46 -0.11
C LEU A 75 5.73 14.26 0.82
N ASP A 76 6.06 14.47 2.09
CA ASP A 76 5.72 13.51 3.16
C ASP A 76 4.24 13.70 3.53
N ILE A 77 3.46 12.66 3.34
CA ILE A 77 2.02 12.66 3.62
C ILE A 77 1.65 11.76 4.81
N THR A 78 2.64 11.32 5.58
CA THR A 78 2.46 10.34 6.66
C THR A 78 1.48 10.82 7.73
N ASN A 79 1.56 12.08 8.15
CA ASN A 79 0.80 12.65 9.26
C ASN A 79 -0.34 13.58 8.83
N ASN A 80 -0.56 13.74 7.53
CA ASN A 80 -1.66 14.56 7.03
C ASN A 80 -2.98 13.81 7.14
N ASN A 81 -4.11 14.53 7.20
CA ASN A 81 -5.46 13.96 7.09
C ASN A 81 -5.66 13.33 5.71
N LEU A 82 -4.96 12.24 5.49
CA LEU A 82 -4.88 11.55 4.23
C LEU A 82 -6.04 10.57 4.13
N PHE A 83 -6.85 10.73 3.10
CA PHE A 83 -7.78 9.66 2.71
C PHE A 83 -6.99 8.60 1.97
N ASN A 84 -6.56 7.55 2.67
CA ASN A 84 -5.85 6.42 2.07
C ASN A 84 -6.69 5.16 2.06
N ARG A 85 -6.51 4.36 1.03
CA ARG A 85 -7.10 3.03 0.91
C ARG A 85 -6.10 2.09 0.27
N GLU A 86 -6.16 0.86 0.72
CA GLU A 86 -5.41 -0.28 0.20
C GLU A 86 -6.40 -1.39 -0.12
N LEU A 87 -6.19 -2.09 -1.23
CA LEU A 87 -6.94 -3.29 -1.58
C LEU A 87 -6.06 -4.51 -1.30
N ILE A 88 -6.66 -5.53 -0.71
CA ILE A 88 -6.03 -6.83 -0.49
C ILE A 88 -6.91 -7.94 -1.07
N LEU A 89 -6.26 -8.91 -1.70
CA LEU A 89 -6.84 -10.18 -2.10
C LEU A 89 -6.21 -11.28 -1.25
N ILE A 90 -7.04 -12.12 -0.66
CA ILE A 90 -6.63 -13.19 0.24
C ILE A 90 -7.22 -14.51 -0.24
N LYS A 91 -6.38 -15.53 -0.33
CA LYS A 91 -6.80 -16.91 -0.46
C LYS A 91 -6.52 -17.62 0.85
N LEU A 92 -7.54 -18.19 1.46
CA LEU A 92 -7.41 -18.96 2.69
C LEU A 92 -8.10 -20.33 2.54
N GLY A 93 -7.66 -21.30 3.34
CA GLY A 93 -8.32 -22.59 3.42
C GLY A 93 -9.75 -22.43 3.93
N HIS A 94 -10.66 -23.26 3.42
CA HIS A 94 -12.07 -23.19 3.82
C HIS A 94 -12.19 -23.44 5.33
N PRO A 95 -12.93 -22.59 6.08
CA PRO A 95 -13.14 -22.77 7.49
C PRO A 95 -13.99 -24.01 7.79
N ASP A 96 -13.58 -24.82 8.77
CA ASP A 96 -14.39 -25.96 9.24
C ASP A 96 -15.67 -25.46 9.98
N ASP A 97 -15.55 -24.32 10.68
CA ASP A 97 -16.66 -23.65 11.35
C ASP A 97 -16.92 -22.29 10.70
N TYR A 98 -17.89 -22.26 9.79
CA TYR A 98 -18.29 -21.07 9.07
C TYR A 98 -18.92 -20.00 9.96
N GLN A 99 -19.59 -20.39 11.04
CA GLN A 99 -20.19 -19.44 11.98
C GLN A 99 -19.12 -18.63 12.73
N THR A 100 -18.01 -19.26 13.10
CA THR A 100 -16.86 -18.58 13.69
C THR A 100 -16.20 -17.66 12.68
N PHE A 101 -16.05 -18.11 11.44
CA PHE A 101 -15.52 -17.28 10.36
C PHE A 101 -16.38 -16.03 10.13
N GLU A 102 -17.70 -16.15 10.05
CA GLU A 102 -18.61 -15.00 9.91
C GLU A 102 -18.46 -13.99 11.06
N LYS A 103 -18.31 -14.46 12.29
CA LYS A 103 -18.08 -13.57 13.46
C LYS A 103 -16.77 -12.78 13.33
N ILE A 104 -15.71 -13.40 12.79
CA ILE A 104 -14.40 -12.78 12.60
C ILE A 104 -14.45 -11.72 11.52
N ILE A 105 -15.13 -11.97 10.39
CA ILE A 105 -15.22 -11.02 9.30
C ILE A 105 -16.27 -9.92 9.50
N LYS A 106 -17.21 -10.11 10.42
CA LYS A 106 -18.30 -9.16 10.70
C LYS A 106 -17.83 -7.72 10.99
N PRO A 107 -16.75 -7.47 11.76
CA PRO A 107 -16.24 -6.11 11.97
C PRO A 107 -15.80 -5.39 10.69
N TYR A 108 -15.56 -6.14 9.62
CA TYR A 108 -15.11 -5.65 8.31
C TYR A 108 -16.26 -5.57 7.30
N GLU A 109 -17.52 -5.69 7.74
CA GLU A 109 -18.69 -5.56 6.90
C GLU A 109 -18.68 -4.22 6.13
N GLY A 110 -18.96 -4.26 4.81
CA GLY A 110 -18.83 -3.10 3.91
C GLY A 110 -17.40 -2.82 3.41
N GLN A 111 -16.38 -3.42 3.99
CA GLN A 111 -14.98 -3.34 3.55
C GLN A 111 -14.48 -4.65 2.96
N LEU A 112 -15.12 -5.76 3.30
CA LEU A 112 -14.77 -7.11 2.89
C LEU A 112 -15.86 -7.70 1.99
N THR A 113 -15.44 -8.40 0.95
CA THR A 113 -16.31 -9.14 0.04
C THR A 113 -15.72 -10.53 -0.20
N ILE A 114 -16.54 -11.56 -0.07
CA ILE A 114 -16.18 -12.91 -0.51
C ILE A 114 -16.34 -12.95 -2.01
N LEU A 115 -15.23 -13.13 -2.74
CA LEU A 115 -15.21 -13.19 -4.20
C LEU A 115 -15.62 -14.57 -4.70
N LYS A 116 -15.18 -15.62 -4.00
CA LYS A 116 -15.45 -16.98 -4.35
C LYS A 116 -15.36 -17.87 -3.12
N ASP A 117 -16.32 -18.74 -2.98
CA ASP A 117 -16.38 -19.76 -1.95
C ASP A 117 -16.33 -21.14 -2.65
N LEU A 118 -15.31 -21.92 -2.35
CA LEU A 118 -15.05 -23.23 -2.91
C LEU A 118 -14.89 -24.25 -1.78
N GLU A 119 -15.04 -25.52 -2.08
CA GLU A 119 -14.95 -26.61 -1.10
C GLU A 119 -13.66 -26.56 -0.26
N ASP A 120 -12.52 -26.26 -0.90
CA ASP A 120 -11.20 -26.23 -0.23
C ASP A 120 -10.72 -24.85 0.17
N TYR A 121 -11.22 -23.77 -0.45
CA TYR A 121 -10.67 -22.41 -0.33
C TYR A 121 -11.73 -21.32 -0.44
N ILE A 122 -11.54 -20.26 0.34
CA ILE A 122 -12.27 -19.00 0.19
C ILE A 122 -11.34 -17.91 -0.36
N TYR A 123 -11.85 -17.15 -1.32
CA TYR A 123 -11.18 -15.96 -1.88
C TYR A 123 -11.90 -14.71 -1.38
N ILE A 124 -11.16 -13.85 -0.72
CA ILE A 124 -11.67 -12.63 -0.09
C ILE A 124 -11.00 -11.42 -0.73
N GLN A 125 -11.77 -10.37 -0.93
CA GLN A 125 -11.29 -9.03 -1.20
C GLN A 125 -11.60 -8.15 0.00
N ALA A 126 -10.68 -7.29 0.42
CA ALA A 126 -10.96 -6.23 1.37
C ALA A 126 -10.33 -4.91 0.95
N ILE A 127 -10.99 -3.80 1.34
CA ILE A 127 -10.55 -2.43 1.06
C ILE A 127 -10.59 -1.67 2.39
N GLY A 128 -9.46 -1.08 2.78
CA GLY A 128 -9.39 -0.35 4.04
C GLY A 128 -8.14 0.51 4.16
N THR A 129 -7.93 1.08 5.34
CA THR A 129 -6.64 1.68 5.69
C THR A 129 -5.61 0.58 5.90
N HIS A 130 -4.32 0.95 5.89
CA HIS A 130 -3.25 -0.01 6.19
C HIS A 130 -3.52 -0.75 7.51
N GLN A 131 -3.92 -0.02 8.57
CA GLN A 131 -4.22 -0.63 9.87
C GLN A 131 -5.40 -1.60 9.81
N THR A 132 -6.46 -1.24 9.07
CA THR A 132 -7.62 -2.13 8.88
C THR A 132 -7.21 -3.45 8.21
N ILE A 133 -6.34 -3.37 7.21
CA ILE A 133 -5.84 -4.56 6.49
C ILE A 133 -4.95 -5.42 7.38
N GLU A 134 -4.06 -4.81 8.18
CA GLU A 134 -3.24 -5.56 9.15
C GLU A 134 -4.10 -6.26 10.20
N ASN A 135 -5.09 -5.57 10.77
CA ASN A 135 -6.01 -6.17 11.74
C ASN A 135 -6.78 -7.35 11.13
N LEU A 136 -7.27 -7.21 9.90
CA LEU A 136 -7.95 -8.30 9.19
C LEU A 136 -7.02 -9.51 9.00
N LEU A 137 -5.77 -9.28 8.60
CA LEU A 137 -4.80 -10.37 8.44
C LEU A 137 -4.48 -11.05 9.77
N ASP A 138 -4.38 -10.28 10.86
CA ASP A 138 -4.16 -10.83 12.20
C ASP A 138 -5.34 -11.69 12.67
N ASP A 139 -6.57 -11.23 12.46
CA ASP A 139 -7.78 -11.96 12.82
C ASP A 139 -7.95 -13.25 12.01
N LEU A 140 -7.48 -13.24 10.74
CA LEU A 140 -7.55 -14.40 9.85
C LEU A 140 -6.41 -15.41 10.07
N LYS A 141 -5.42 -15.13 10.93
CA LYS A 141 -4.29 -16.06 11.19
C LYS A 141 -4.69 -17.42 11.74
N ILE A 142 -5.87 -17.54 12.30
CA ILE A 142 -6.40 -18.84 12.78
C ILE A 142 -6.71 -19.80 11.62
N TYR A 143 -6.84 -19.29 10.40
CA TYR A 143 -7.03 -20.07 9.20
C TYR A 143 -5.73 -20.14 8.38
N PRO A 144 -5.53 -21.21 7.58
CA PRO A 144 -4.36 -21.31 6.72
C PRO A 144 -4.46 -20.30 5.56
N VAL A 145 -3.90 -19.11 5.74
CA VAL A 145 -3.74 -18.12 4.66
C VAL A 145 -2.67 -18.62 3.70
N THR A 146 -3.09 -19.00 2.49
CA THR A 146 -2.19 -19.62 1.50
C THR A 146 -1.58 -18.62 0.54
N GLN A 147 -2.28 -17.51 0.27
CA GLN A 147 -1.79 -16.48 -0.64
C GLN A 147 -2.40 -15.12 -0.32
N VAL A 148 -1.59 -14.08 -0.47
CA VAL A 148 -1.99 -12.68 -0.30
C VAL A 148 -1.42 -11.86 -1.45
N SER A 149 -2.25 -10.94 -1.98
CA SER A 149 -1.82 -9.92 -2.93
C SER A 149 -2.35 -8.55 -2.50
N ARG A 150 -1.50 -7.51 -2.51
CA ARG A 150 -1.84 -6.16 -2.05
C ARG A 150 -1.45 -5.11 -3.09
N THR A 151 -2.24 -4.07 -3.21
CA THR A 151 -1.94 -2.94 -4.11
C THR A 151 -0.93 -1.95 -3.53
N GLY A 152 -0.75 -1.96 -2.21
CA GLY A 152 -0.17 -0.82 -1.53
C GLY A 152 -1.19 0.32 -1.34
N SER A 153 -0.77 1.42 -0.72
CA SER A 153 -1.67 2.51 -0.37
C SER A 153 -1.83 3.51 -1.52
N ALA A 154 -3.07 3.79 -1.90
CA ALA A 154 -3.43 4.96 -2.69
C ALA A 154 -3.97 6.04 -1.76
N GLY A 155 -3.56 7.30 -1.94
CA GLY A 155 -3.92 8.39 -1.02
C GLY A 155 -4.16 9.73 -1.69
N LEU A 156 -5.12 10.47 -1.11
CA LEU A 156 -5.43 11.86 -1.43
C LEU A 156 -5.23 12.73 -0.19
N LEU A 157 -4.80 13.98 -0.41
CA LEU A 157 -4.72 15.05 0.60
C LEU A 157 -6.04 15.77 0.71
#